data_ec6f63b9e88356c048403e15f6d14f66
#
_entry.id   ec6f63b9e88356c048403e15f6d14f66
#
_cell.length_a   1.000
_cell.length_b   1.000
_cell.length_c   1.000
_cell.angle_alpha   90.00
_cell.angle_beta   90.00
_cell.angle_gamma   90.00
#
_symmetry.space_group_name_H-M   'P 1'
#
loop_
_entity.id
_entity.type
_entity.pdbx_description
1 polymer ?
#
loop_
_entity_poly.entity_id
_entity_poly.type
_entity_poly.pdbx_seq_one_letter_code
_entity_poly.pdbx_strand_id
1 'polypeptide(L)'
;SAQHVLQNHINAYQQLQTALSQFTVNSPSLSGVTYQSAKAYSSQVLTPLLRASILLDEAIIAACRKLPSEYRSSVDSVDLRESDLVDRIARADRIVGRYQELINIEYQRTKPNWSRIQNLQTARSNQLTVKRKLEEKLHKLRAFHQSSPQIFSQIAGLHSAVQQGIRQSQQSWNASTKTFVLPPKSEMKWAEEVNGKWEERE
;
A
#
# COMPACT_ATOMS: atom_id res chain seq x y z
N SER A 1 5.60 -1.73 17.51
CA SER A 1 5.44 -1.89 16.04
C SER A 1 5.03 -0.55 15.43
N ALA A 2 5.29 -0.36 14.14
CA ALA A 2 4.88 0.86 13.41
C ALA A 2 3.38 1.14 13.54
N GLN A 3 2.55 0.11 13.51
CA GLN A 3 1.10 0.24 13.70
C GLN A 3 0.73 0.85 15.05
N HIS A 4 1.44 0.51 16.12
CA HIS A 4 1.19 1.09 17.45
C HIS A 4 1.53 2.59 17.49
N VAL A 5 2.61 3.00 16.83
CA VAL A 5 2.98 4.41 16.72
C VAL A 5 1.92 5.19 15.97
N LEU A 6 1.47 4.69 14.81
CA LEU A 6 0.41 5.33 14.03
C LEU A 6 -0.92 5.40 14.79
N GLN A 7 -1.27 4.37 15.56
CA GLN A 7 -2.46 4.40 16.41
C GLN A 7 -2.37 5.48 17.49
N ASN A 8 -1.20 5.67 18.08
CA ASN A 8 -0.98 6.75 19.06
C ASN A 8 -1.09 8.13 18.40
N HIS A 9 -0.60 8.30 17.17
CA HIS A 9 -0.80 9.54 16.40
C HIS A 9 -2.29 9.81 16.17
N ILE A 10 -3.04 8.83 15.72
CA ILE A 10 -4.50 8.95 15.51
C ILE A 10 -5.18 9.42 16.80
N ASN A 11 -4.87 8.80 17.92
CA ASN A 11 -5.45 9.19 19.21
C ASN A 11 -5.11 10.65 19.59
N ALA A 12 -3.85 11.07 19.36
CA ALA A 12 -3.42 12.45 19.62
C ALA A 12 -4.13 13.44 18.69
N TYR A 13 -4.27 13.13 17.41
CA TYR A 13 -5.01 13.97 16.45
C TYR A 13 -6.49 14.09 16.80
N GLN A 14 -7.12 13.03 17.28
CA GLN A 14 -8.51 13.04 17.75
C GLN A 14 -8.69 13.94 19.01
N GLN A 15 -7.73 13.92 19.92
CA GLN A 15 -7.73 14.84 21.07
C GLN A 15 -7.60 16.30 20.62
N LEU A 16 -6.69 16.60 19.68
CA LEU A 16 -6.55 17.93 19.10
C LEU A 16 -7.84 18.36 18.37
N GLN A 17 -8.47 17.46 17.65
CA GLN A 17 -9.74 17.71 16.94
C GLN A 17 -10.86 18.07 17.93
N THR A 18 -10.93 17.37 19.04
CA THR A 18 -11.87 17.69 20.13
C THR A 18 -11.59 19.07 20.72
N ALA A 19 -10.33 19.39 21.00
CA ALA A 19 -9.94 20.71 21.52
C ALA A 19 -10.26 21.85 20.56
N LEU A 20 -10.00 21.66 19.25
CA LEU A 20 -10.35 22.65 18.22
C LEU A 20 -11.87 22.83 18.11
N SER A 21 -12.64 21.76 18.18
CA SER A 21 -14.10 21.83 18.17
C SER A 21 -14.62 22.61 19.40
N GLN A 22 -14.09 22.33 20.57
CA GLN A 22 -14.43 23.10 21.78
C GLN A 22 -14.09 24.58 21.65
N PHE A 23 -12.93 24.92 21.10
CA PHE A 23 -12.53 26.29 20.85
C PHE A 23 -13.45 26.99 19.85
N THR A 24 -13.81 26.33 18.76
CA THR A 24 -14.61 26.94 17.68
C THR A 24 -16.08 27.10 18.07
N VAL A 25 -16.66 26.10 18.75
CA VAL A 25 -18.11 26.05 19.04
C VAL A 25 -18.44 26.55 20.45
N ASN A 26 -17.69 26.13 21.46
CA ASN A 26 -18.03 26.30 22.86
C ASN A 26 -17.33 27.50 23.56
N SER A 27 -16.81 28.44 22.81
CA SER A 27 -16.16 29.64 23.35
C SER A 27 -16.89 30.94 22.95
N PRO A 28 -18.16 31.12 23.30
CA PRO A 28 -18.95 32.28 22.88
C PRO A 28 -18.43 33.59 23.53
N SER A 29 -17.79 33.50 24.69
CA SER A 29 -17.19 34.66 25.39
C SER A 29 -15.95 35.24 24.69
N LEU A 30 -15.30 34.44 23.80
CA LEU A 30 -14.14 34.90 23.02
C LEU A 30 -14.65 35.58 21.76
N SER A 31 -14.63 36.93 21.76
CA SER A 31 -15.12 37.78 20.67
C SER A 31 -14.00 38.71 20.17
N GLY A 32 -14.26 39.36 19.01
CA GLY A 32 -13.30 40.23 18.36
C GLY A 32 -12.65 39.59 17.13
N VAL A 33 -12.07 40.46 16.28
CA VAL A 33 -11.55 40.10 14.94
C VAL A 33 -10.50 38.98 15.01
N THR A 34 -9.60 39.07 15.98
CA THR A 34 -8.54 38.05 16.18
C THR A 34 -9.15 36.67 16.47
N TYR A 35 -10.09 36.60 17.42
CA TYR A 35 -10.71 35.31 17.78
C TYR A 35 -11.60 34.75 16.68
N GLN A 36 -12.32 35.61 15.97
CA GLN A 36 -13.14 35.20 14.82
C GLN A 36 -12.26 34.62 13.71
N SER A 37 -11.14 35.29 13.39
CA SER A 37 -10.19 34.76 12.39
C SER A 37 -9.56 33.45 12.84
N ALA A 38 -9.23 33.29 14.13
CA ALA A 38 -8.70 32.04 14.67
C ALA A 38 -9.71 30.91 14.60
N LYS A 39 -11.00 31.15 14.91
CA LYS A 39 -12.06 30.16 14.79
C LYS A 39 -12.29 29.73 13.34
N ALA A 40 -12.34 30.69 12.41
CA ALA A 40 -12.47 30.43 10.97
C ALA A 40 -11.30 29.61 10.46
N TYR A 41 -10.08 29.96 10.86
CA TYR A 41 -8.87 29.24 10.48
C TYR A 41 -8.84 27.83 11.05
N SER A 42 -9.24 27.67 12.32
CA SER A 42 -9.31 26.35 12.98
C SER A 42 -10.29 25.41 12.27
N SER A 43 -11.46 25.92 11.87
CA SER A 43 -12.47 25.12 11.19
C SER A 43 -12.12 24.81 9.73
N GLN A 44 -11.55 25.78 8.99
CA GLN A 44 -11.33 25.65 7.55
C GLN A 44 -9.98 25.08 7.17
N VAL A 45 -8.96 25.18 8.02
CA VAL A 45 -7.60 24.71 7.73
C VAL A 45 -7.13 23.62 8.70
N LEU A 46 -7.16 23.89 10.01
CA LEU A 46 -6.61 22.95 10.99
C LEU A 46 -7.45 21.67 11.13
N THR A 47 -8.79 21.80 11.12
CA THR A 47 -9.65 20.62 11.20
C THR A 47 -9.49 19.69 9.99
N PRO A 48 -9.53 20.16 8.73
CA PRO A 48 -9.21 19.31 7.58
C PRO A 48 -7.78 18.74 7.62
N LEU A 49 -6.78 19.48 8.13
CA LEU A 49 -5.42 18.98 8.27
C LEU A 49 -5.34 17.79 9.24
N LEU A 50 -6.02 17.88 10.39
CA LEU A 50 -6.10 16.77 11.35
C LEU A 50 -6.84 15.57 10.75
N ARG A 51 -7.94 15.79 10.04
CA ARG A 51 -8.66 14.76 9.31
C ARG A 51 -7.78 14.06 8.29
N ALA A 52 -7.04 14.83 7.48
CA ALA A 52 -6.09 14.28 6.52
C ALA A 52 -5.00 13.42 7.18
N SER A 53 -4.48 13.87 8.32
CA SER A 53 -3.47 13.12 9.09
C SER A 53 -4.02 11.81 9.63
N ILE A 54 -5.23 11.80 10.18
CA ILE A 54 -5.90 10.59 10.66
C ILE A 54 -6.15 9.61 9.51
N LEU A 55 -6.73 10.09 8.40
CA LEU A 55 -7.00 9.26 7.23
C LEU A 55 -5.71 8.69 6.63
N LEU A 56 -4.61 9.46 6.63
CA LEU A 56 -3.31 8.99 6.16
C LEU A 56 -2.78 7.84 7.03
N ASP A 57 -2.81 8.00 8.35
CA ASP A 57 -2.34 6.96 9.28
C ASP A 57 -3.20 5.70 9.20
N GLU A 58 -4.52 5.84 9.08
CA GLU A 58 -5.45 4.72 8.87
C GLU A 58 -5.18 4.01 7.53
N ALA A 59 -4.94 4.76 6.45
CA ALA A 59 -4.63 4.18 5.14
C ALA A 59 -3.30 3.40 5.16
N ILE A 60 -2.27 3.91 5.86
CA ILE A 60 -0.99 3.22 6.04
C ILE A 60 -1.19 1.93 6.84
N ILE A 61 -1.93 1.98 7.96
CA ILE A 61 -2.22 0.79 8.78
C ILE A 61 -2.97 -0.26 7.95
N ALA A 62 -3.98 0.15 7.18
CA ALA A 62 -4.74 -0.74 6.31
C ALA A 62 -3.86 -1.38 5.23
N ALA A 63 -3.01 -0.60 4.56
CA ALA A 63 -2.08 -1.09 3.54
C ALA A 63 -1.06 -2.08 4.12
N CYS A 64 -0.51 -1.81 5.31
CA CYS A 64 0.42 -2.70 6.01
C CYS A 64 -0.21 -4.06 6.38
N ARG A 65 -1.51 -4.11 6.61
CA ARG A 65 -2.26 -5.35 6.86
C ARG A 65 -2.63 -6.06 5.56
N LYS A 66 -3.06 -5.29 4.58
CA LYS A 66 -3.58 -5.80 3.30
C LYS A 66 -2.48 -6.45 2.46
N LEU A 67 -1.30 -5.82 2.36
CA LEU A 67 -0.20 -6.30 1.52
C LEU A 67 0.21 -7.75 1.83
N PRO A 68 0.56 -8.14 3.07
CA PRO A 68 0.93 -9.52 3.37
C PRO A 68 -0.27 -10.48 3.29
N SER A 69 -1.49 -10.01 3.54
CA SER A 69 -2.69 -10.83 3.41
C SER A 69 -2.97 -11.18 1.95
N GLU A 70 -2.92 -10.21 1.05
CA GLU A 70 -3.10 -10.42 -0.39
C GLU A 70 -1.97 -11.26 -0.99
N TYR A 71 -0.72 -11.06 -0.55
CA TYR A 71 0.40 -11.89 -0.96
C TYR A 71 0.15 -13.36 -0.62
N ARG A 72 -0.21 -13.66 0.62
CA ARG A 72 -0.46 -15.05 1.07
C ARG A 72 -1.63 -15.70 0.35
N SER A 73 -2.66 -14.94 0.02
CA SER A 73 -3.85 -15.48 -0.67
C SER A 73 -3.65 -15.65 -2.16
N SER A 74 -2.88 -14.78 -2.82
CA SER A 74 -2.74 -14.75 -4.28
C SER A 74 -1.45 -15.36 -4.80
N VAL A 75 -0.38 -15.40 -4.01
CA VAL A 75 0.94 -15.89 -4.43
C VAL A 75 1.31 -17.19 -3.73
N ASP A 76 1.72 -17.11 -2.46
CA ASP A 76 2.16 -18.26 -1.68
C ASP A 76 2.17 -17.92 -0.17
N SER A 77 2.14 -18.96 0.66
CA SER A 77 2.31 -18.85 2.12
C SER A 77 3.75 -18.54 2.56
N VAL A 78 4.73 -18.76 1.68
CA VAL A 78 6.16 -18.51 1.89
C VAL A 78 6.64 -17.35 1.01
N ASP A 79 7.63 -16.62 1.49
CA ASP A 79 8.27 -15.57 0.71
C ASP A 79 9.01 -16.15 -0.48
N LEU A 80 8.70 -15.68 -1.67
CA LEU A 80 9.30 -16.08 -2.93
C LEU A 80 10.16 -14.97 -3.50
N ARG A 81 11.28 -15.34 -4.10
CA ARG A 81 12.12 -14.45 -4.90
C ARG A 81 12.02 -14.83 -6.36
N GLU A 82 11.84 -13.85 -7.22
CA GLU A 82 11.71 -14.06 -8.66
C GLU A 82 12.97 -14.75 -9.24
N SER A 83 14.17 -14.28 -8.86
CA SER A 83 15.43 -14.88 -9.28
C SER A 83 15.52 -16.35 -8.97
N ASP A 84 15.14 -16.74 -7.75
CA ASP A 84 15.20 -18.14 -7.31
C ASP A 84 14.23 -19.02 -8.10
N LEU A 85 13.05 -18.49 -8.43
CA LEU A 85 12.07 -19.22 -9.25
C LEU A 85 12.57 -19.39 -10.68
N VAL A 86 13.13 -18.34 -11.28
CA VAL A 86 13.72 -18.39 -12.63
C VAL A 86 14.86 -19.40 -12.69
N ASP A 87 15.76 -19.42 -11.71
CA ASP A 87 16.88 -20.36 -11.66
C ASP A 87 16.39 -21.81 -11.48
N ARG A 88 15.36 -22.02 -10.68
CA ARG A 88 14.76 -23.35 -10.47
C ARG A 88 14.03 -23.85 -11.72
N ILE A 89 13.33 -22.97 -12.44
CA ILE A 89 12.69 -23.28 -13.72
C ILE A 89 13.75 -23.67 -14.76
N ALA A 90 14.82 -22.88 -14.89
CA ALA A 90 15.91 -23.18 -15.80
C ALA A 90 16.62 -24.51 -15.46
N ARG A 91 16.76 -24.84 -14.18
CA ARG A 91 17.30 -26.13 -13.74
C ARG A 91 16.36 -27.28 -14.10
N ALA A 92 15.06 -27.11 -13.86
CA ALA A 92 14.05 -28.12 -14.22
C ALA A 92 14.04 -28.37 -15.74
N ASP A 93 14.18 -27.33 -16.53
CA ASP A 93 14.23 -27.41 -18.00
C ASP A 93 15.44 -28.21 -18.50
N ARG A 94 16.62 -27.97 -17.93
CA ARG A 94 17.83 -28.75 -18.22
C ARG A 94 17.66 -30.24 -17.88
N ILE A 95 17.01 -30.54 -16.76
CA ILE A 95 16.75 -31.94 -16.35
C ILE A 95 15.76 -32.60 -17.31
N VAL A 96 14.70 -31.90 -17.73
CA VAL A 96 13.76 -32.41 -18.74
C VAL A 96 14.48 -32.71 -20.07
N GLY A 97 15.35 -31.80 -20.53
CA GLY A 97 16.17 -32.01 -21.73
C GLY A 97 17.04 -33.24 -21.61
N ARG A 98 17.73 -33.42 -20.48
CA ARG A 98 18.56 -34.58 -20.22
C ARG A 98 17.79 -35.91 -20.22
N TYR A 99 16.61 -35.96 -19.64
CA TYR A 99 15.75 -37.17 -19.74
C TYR A 99 15.36 -37.45 -21.19
N GLN A 100 15.04 -36.42 -21.98
CA GLN A 100 14.72 -36.58 -23.39
C GLN A 100 15.88 -37.15 -24.18
N GLU A 101 17.10 -36.65 -23.94
CA GLU A 101 18.34 -37.19 -24.58
C GLU A 101 18.54 -38.67 -24.24
N LEU A 102 18.40 -39.02 -22.96
CA LEU A 102 18.54 -40.42 -22.53
C LEU A 102 17.47 -41.34 -23.13
N ILE A 103 16.25 -40.89 -23.27
CA ILE A 103 15.17 -41.60 -23.97
C ILE A 103 15.54 -41.81 -25.44
N ASN A 104 16.04 -40.77 -26.13
CA ASN A 104 16.42 -40.89 -27.52
C ASN A 104 17.61 -41.86 -27.74
N ILE A 105 18.62 -41.81 -26.84
CA ILE A 105 19.74 -42.74 -26.86
C ILE A 105 19.26 -44.17 -26.69
N GLU A 106 18.32 -44.42 -25.79
CA GLU A 106 17.79 -45.77 -25.52
C GLU A 106 17.01 -46.33 -26.73
N TYR A 107 16.23 -45.46 -27.42
CA TYR A 107 15.54 -45.85 -28.65
C TYR A 107 16.46 -46.23 -29.81
N GLN A 108 17.67 -45.63 -29.88
CA GLN A 108 18.65 -45.90 -30.90
C GLN A 108 19.47 -47.20 -30.69
N ARG A 109 19.30 -47.85 -29.55
CA ARG A 109 20.00 -49.14 -29.28
C ARG A 109 19.43 -50.26 -30.13
N THR A 110 20.31 -51.17 -30.53
CA THR A 110 19.91 -52.41 -31.25
C THR A 110 18.86 -53.25 -30.47
N LYS A 111 18.91 -53.17 -29.16
CA LYS A 111 17.91 -53.77 -28.25
C LYS A 111 17.48 -52.75 -27.20
N PRO A 112 16.46 -51.95 -27.49
CA PRO A 112 15.95 -50.95 -26.53
C PRO A 112 15.44 -51.59 -25.26
N ASN A 113 15.76 -51.01 -24.08
CA ASN A 113 15.21 -51.39 -22.81
C ASN A 113 13.91 -50.60 -22.54
N TRP A 114 12.78 -51.21 -22.86
CA TRP A 114 11.44 -50.60 -22.73
C TRP A 114 11.12 -50.21 -21.30
N SER A 115 11.49 -50.97 -20.30
CA SER A 115 11.30 -50.61 -18.89
C SER A 115 12.06 -49.35 -18.50
N ARG A 116 13.30 -49.23 -18.99
CA ARG A 116 14.11 -48.02 -18.78
C ARG A 116 13.50 -46.79 -19.48
N ILE A 117 13.04 -46.94 -20.72
CA ILE A 117 12.36 -45.88 -21.46
C ILE A 117 11.14 -45.40 -20.68
N GLN A 118 10.31 -46.32 -20.19
CA GLN A 118 9.10 -46.00 -19.42
C GLN A 118 9.43 -45.25 -18.12
N ASN A 119 10.46 -45.70 -17.39
CA ASN A 119 10.94 -45.00 -16.18
C ASN A 119 11.45 -43.60 -16.46
N LEU A 120 12.22 -43.41 -17.54
CA LEU A 120 12.70 -42.06 -17.96
C LEU A 120 11.56 -41.15 -18.40
N GLN A 121 10.56 -41.67 -19.12
CA GLN A 121 9.36 -40.90 -19.49
C GLN A 121 8.58 -40.46 -18.26
N THR A 122 8.42 -41.32 -17.28
CA THR A 122 7.76 -40.99 -16.00
C THR A 122 8.55 -39.92 -15.24
N ALA A 123 9.88 -40.07 -15.13
CA ALA A 123 10.73 -39.09 -14.47
C ALA A 123 10.68 -37.71 -15.20
N ARG A 124 10.70 -37.70 -16.53
CA ARG A 124 10.53 -36.49 -17.34
C ARG A 124 9.18 -35.83 -17.10
N SER A 125 8.09 -36.59 -17.08
CA SER A 125 6.73 -36.09 -16.83
C SER A 125 6.61 -35.47 -15.42
N ASN A 126 7.18 -36.11 -14.42
CA ASN A 126 7.22 -35.59 -13.06
C ASN A 126 7.99 -34.25 -13.01
N GLN A 127 9.12 -34.16 -13.72
CA GLN A 127 9.92 -32.94 -13.77
C GLN A 127 9.21 -31.80 -14.52
N LEU A 128 8.46 -32.11 -15.58
CA LEU A 128 7.59 -31.14 -16.27
C LEU A 128 6.48 -30.60 -15.35
N THR A 129 5.93 -31.45 -14.50
CA THR A 129 4.95 -31.05 -13.51
C THR A 129 5.55 -30.09 -12.47
N VAL A 130 6.79 -30.37 -12.01
CA VAL A 130 7.53 -29.47 -11.13
C VAL A 130 7.79 -28.12 -11.81
N LYS A 131 8.28 -28.14 -13.06
CA LYS A 131 8.51 -26.93 -13.85
C LYS A 131 7.25 -26.08 -13.94
N ARG A 132 6.12 -26.66 -14.34
CA ARG A 132 4.83 -25.95 -14.47
C ARG A 132 4.39 -25.31 -13.16
N LYS A 133 4.51 -26.02 -12.01
CA LYS A 133 4.19 -25.43 -10.70
C LYS A 133 5.07 -24.23 -10.35
N LEU A 134 6.36 -24.25 -10.73
CA LEU A 134 7.25 -23.13 -10.54
C LEU A 134 6.88 -21.94 -11.45
N GLU A 135 6.52 -22.20 -12.71
CA GLU A 135 6.05 -21.20 -13.66
C GLU A 135 4.74 -20.55 -13.18
N GLU A 136 3.80 -21.31 -12.63
CA GLU A 136 2.57 -20.79 -12.01
C GLU A 136 2.89 -19.86 -10.82
N LYS A 137 3.83 -20.25 -9.95
CA LYS A 137 4.26 -19.39 -8.83
C LYS A 137 4.90 -18.11 -9.31
N LEU A 138 5.76 -18.18 -10.33
CA LEU A 138 6.39 -17.01 -10.93
C LEU A 138 5.35 -16.07 -11.54
N HIS A 139 4.37 -16.63 -12.25
CA HIS A 139 3.27 -15.84 -12.83
C HIS A 139 2.47 -15.10 -11.74
N LYS A 140 2.08 -15.79 -10.68
CA LYS A 140 1.37 -15.20 -9.54
C LYS A 140 2.19 -14.11 -8.86
N LEU A 141 3.48 -14.34 -8.63
CA LEU A 141 4.38 -13.35 -8.03
C LEU A 141 4.47 -12.08 -8.89
N ARG A 142 4.61 -12.21 -10.20
CA ARG A 142 4.65 -11.08 -11.13
C ARG A 142 3.33 -10.32 -11.20
N ALA A 143 2.20 -11.04 -11.23
CA ALA A 143 0.87 -10.42 -11.20
C ALA A 143 0.66 -9.62 -9.90
N PHE A 144 1.04 -10.18 -8.75
CA PHE A 144 1.00 -9.48 -7.47
C PHE A 144 1.90 -8.25 -7.47
N HIS A 145 3.11 -8.33 -8.00
CA HIS A 145 4.02 -7.19 -8.10
C HIS A 145 3.41 -6.04 -8.90
N GLN A 146 2.69 -6.34 -9.98
CA GLN A 146 2.00 -5.33 -10.80
C GLN A 146 0.79 -4.72 -10.11
N SER A 147 0.03 -5.49 -9.32
CA SER A 147 -1.21 -5.03 -8.67
C SER A 147 -0.97 -4.38 -7.29
N SER A 148 0.07 -4.80 -6.57
CA SER A 148 0.34 -4.36 -5.20
C SER A 148 0.52 -2.84 -5.02
N PRO A 149 1.03 -2.04 -5.98
CA PRO A 149 1.07 -0.58 -5.82
C PRO A 149 -0.31 0.05 -5.61
N GLN A 150 -1.39 -0.56 -6.08
CA GLN A 150 -2.74 -0.05 -5.89
C GLN A 150 -3.18 -0.07 -4.42
N ILE A 151 -2.60 -0.95 -3.59
CA ILE A 151 -2.85 -0.99 -2.15
C ILE A 151 -2.47 0.34 -1.49
N PHE A 152 -1.51 1.06 -2.06
CA PHE A 152 -0.96 2.31 -1.54
C PHE A 152 -1.49 3.56 -2.28
N SER A 153 -2.41 3.42 -3.23
CA SER A 153 -2.86 4.50 -4.11
C SER A 153 -3.45 5.71 -3.36
N GLN A 154 -4.17 5.46 -2.26
CA GLN A 154 -4.77 6.53 -1.46
C GLN A 154 -3.73 7.30 -0.62
N ILE A 155 -2.63 6.65 -0.25
CA ILE A 155 -1.61 7.23 0.64
C ILE A 155 -0.95 8.44 0.01
N ALA A 156 -0.61 8.40 -1.27
CA ALA A 156 0.05 9.49 -1.97
C ALA A 156 -0.80 10.78 -1.97
N GLY A 157 -2.10 10.66 -2.23
CA GLY A 157 -3.02 11.80 -2.21
C GLY A 157 -3.20 12.40 -0.81
N LEU A 158 -3.38 11.55 0.19
CA LEU A 158 -3.50 11.98 1.59
C LEU A 158 -2.20 12.61 2.12
N HIS A 159 -1.05 12.05 1.79
CA HIS A 159 0.24 12.62 2.13
C HIS A 159 0.43 14.01 1.50
N SER A 160 0.06 14.18 0.23
CA SER A 160 0.10 15.50 -0.43
C SER A 160 -0.82 16.51 0.25
N ALA A 161 -2.03 16.10 0.65
CA ALA A 161 -2.97 16.95 1.37
C ALA A 161 -2.41 17.39 2.74
N VAL A 162 -1.81 16.48 3.50
CA VAL A 162 -1.16 16.79 4.78
C VAL A 162 -0.02 17.79 4.57
N GLN A 163 0.85 17.58 3.58
CA GLN A 163 1.95 18.50 3.30
C GLN A 163 1.46 19.89 2.91
N GLN A 164 0.39 19.98 2.13
CA GLN A 164 -0.19 21.26 1.75
C GLN A 164 -0.82 21.97 2.94
N GLY A 165 -1.56 21.26 3.79
CA GLY A 165 -2.11 21.81 5.01
C GLY A 165 -1.05 22.33 5.98
N ILE A 166 0.07 21.58 6.14
CA ILE A 166 1.20 22.01 6.96
C ILE A 166 1.81 23.31 6.41
N ARG A 167 2.07 23.38 5.10
CA ARG A 167 2.62 24.62 4.48
C ARG A 167 1.71 25.82 4.70
N GLN A 168 0.40 25.64 4.55
CA GLN A 168 -0.57 26.71 4.77
C GLN A 168 -0.64 27.11 6.25
N SER A 169 -0.48 26.16 7.18
CA SER A 169 -0.49 26.45 8.62
C SER A 169 0.71 27.31 9.06
N GLN A 170 1.84 27.21 8.40
CA GLN A 170 3.04 27.98 8.73
C GLN A 170 2.96 29.45 8.28
N GLN A 171 2.07 29.81 7.37
CA GLN A 171 1.97 31.14 6.76
C GLN A 171 0.69 31.87 7.13
N SER A 172 -0.03 31.40 8.12
CA SER A 172 -1.39 31.87 8.43
C SER A 172 -1.46 33.14 9.26
N TRP A 173 -0.47 33.46 10.08
CA TRP A 173 -0.51 34.56 11.01
C TRP A 173 -0.04 35.87 10.37
N ASN A 174 -0.90 36.91 10.41
CA ASN A 174 -0.54 38.28 10.03
C ASN A 174 -0.32 39.11 11.29
N ALA A 175 0.94 39.45 11.55
CA ALA A 175 1.33 40.20 12.74
C ALA A 175 0.83 41.66 12.72
N SER A 176 0.65 42.27 11.55
CA SER A 176 0.20 43.66 11.40
C SER A 176 -1.27 43.82 11.75
N THR A 177 -2.11 42.89 11.30
CA THR A 177 -3.56 42.89 11.58
C THR A 177 -3.92 42.09 12.84
N LYS A 178 -2.98 41.32 13.38
CA LYS A 178 -3.17 40.36 14.49
C LYS A 178 -4.31 39.37 14.20
N THR A 179 -4.35 38.88 12.96
CA THR A 179 -5.39 37.94 12.50
C THR A 179 -4.77 36.74 11.80
N PHE A 180 -5.52 35.63 11.77
CA PHE A 180 -5.23 34.51 10.91
C PHE A 180 -5.81 34.76 9.52
N VAL A 181 -5.00 34.53 8.49
CA VAL A 181 -5.39 34.71 7.09
C VAL A 181 -5.73 33.35 6.50
N LEU A 182 -6.93 33.22 5.93
CA LEU A 182 -7.33 32.02 5.22
C LEU A 182 -6.66 31.98 3.85
N PRO A 183 -6.19 30.79 3.40
CA PRO A 183 -5.74 30.61 2.04
C PRO A 183 -6.87 30.86 1.03
N PRO A 184 -6.54 31.26 -0.23
CA PRO A 184 -7.54 31.37 -1.27
C PRO A 184 -8.30 30.05 -1.49
N LYS A 185 -9.58 30.12 -1.84
CA LYS A 185 -10.40 28.92 -2.10
C LYS A 185 -9.79 27.99 -3.14
N SER A 186 -9.11 28.53 -4.15
CA SER A 186 -8.41 27.74 -5.17
C SER A 186 -7.31 26.84 -4.61
N GLU A 187 -6.75 27.19 -3.46
CA GLU A 187 -5.70 26.42 -2.76
C GLU A 187 -6.26 25.50 -1.69
N MET A 188 -7.58 25.50 -1.47
CA MET A 188 -8.26 24.71 -0.44
C MET A 188 -8.93 23.42 -0.98
N LYS A 189 -8.70 23.05 -2.25
CA LYS A 189 -9.27 21.83 -2.85
C LYS A 189 -8.90 20.57 -2.06
N TRP A 190 -7.69 20.52 -1.53
CA TRP A 190 -7.25 19.41 -0.69
C TRP A 190 -8.13 19.24 0.55
N ALA A 191 -8.57 20.35 1.16
CA ALA A 191 -9.43 20.32 2.34
C ALA A 191 -10.85 19.84 2.02
N GLU A 192 -11.38 20.25 0.84
CA GLU A 192 -12.68 19.78 0.35
C GLU A 192 -12.65 18.27 0.08
N GLU A 193 -11.61 17.77 -0.60
CA GLU A 193 -11.41 16.34 -0.87
C GLU A 193 -11.27 15.52 0.43
N VAL A 194 -10.52 16.04 1.41
CA VAL A 194 -10.34 15.41 2.71
C VAL A 194 -11.66 15.34 3.48
N ASN A 195 -12.44 16.43 3.47
CA ASN A 195 -13.74 16.46 4.13
C ASN A 195 -14.71 15.45 3.49
N GLY A 196 -14.75 15.35 2.15
CA GLY A 196 -15.54 14.33 1.47
C GLY A 196 -15.17 12.90 1.90
N LYS A 197 -13.87 12.59 1.94
CA LYS A 197 -13.40 11.27 2.43
C LYS A 197 -13.68 11.05 3.91
N TRP A 198 -13.69 12.10 4.69
CA TRP A 198 -14.04 12.00 6.11
C TRP A 198 -15.51 11.65 6.32
N GLU A 199 -16.42 12.24 5.55
CA GLU A 199 -17.85 11.93 5.55
C GLU A 199 -18.12 10.48 5.09
N GLU A 200 -17.35 9.98 4.11
CA GLU A 200 -17.44 8.57 3.68
C GLU A 200 -16.97 7.57 4.75
N ARG A 201 -16.13 8.01 5.69
CA ARG A 201 -15.59 7.17 6.78
C ARG A 201 -16.61 6.97 7.92
N GLU A 202 -17.47 7.95 8.18
CA GLU A 202 -18.49 7.94 9.25
C GLU A 202 -19.74 7.14 8.84
#